data_22c2dbe5fb39805a3bb9cd88ee4223da
#
_entry.id   22c2dbe5fb39805a3bb9cd88ee4223da
#
_cell.length_a   1.000
_cell.length_b   1.000
_cell.length_c   1.000
_cell.angle_alpha   90.00
_cell.angle_beta   90.00
_cell.angle_gamma   90.00
#
_symmetry.space_group_name_H-M   'P 1'
#
loop_
_entity.id
_entity.type
_entity.pdbx_description
1 polymer ?
#
loop_
_entity_poly.entity_id
_entity_poly.type
_entity_poly.pdbx_seq_one_letter_code
_entity_poly.pdbx_strand_id
1 'polypeptide(L)'
;MKRSLPIKLFNLFCILVSSFAILNINKATALGGYLSFKAPTNTPSQFDELDFFFRMIKNPGPLSYMYYAHNFAINSSNTTEEQLGGYIGPQLVSNANNRRTSAIVSVWSNRPDRVISYFAGPESKCTIEHGGPESQTGWLIQCAINDNSKFAQTDMPDGTTYKIVIKNVNQNNLAAAEESFEFSIQNLVTKEVTVLGTMTFSNVKGINPLALSHFLENFAGGYDCQTVPYLAYSEDGPIGIRNNKKYTYTVEKYPTAPFDCHSNLAFSENNSSAIVEYAIKGGEH
;
A
#
# COMPACT_ATOMS: atom_id res chain seq x y z
N MET A 1 -30.69 -18.31 -18.51
CA MET A 1 -29.29 -18.07 -18.97
C MET A 1 -28.73 -16.90 -18.22
N LYS A 2 -27.96 -17.17 -17.17
CA LYS A 2 -27.22 -16.12 -16.39
C LYS A 2 -25.89 -15.89 -17.10
N ARG A 3 -25.69 -14.71 -17.67
CA ARG A 3 -24.41 -14.30 -18.23
C ARG A 3 -23.52 -13.91 -17.04
N SER A 4 -22.49 -14.69 -16.78
CA SER A 4 -21.37 -14.29 -15.92
C SER A 4 -20.60 -13.19 -16.64
N LEU A 5 -20.54 -12.00 -16.05
CA LEU A 5 -19.57 -10.96 -16.46
C LEU A 5 -18.15 -11.47 -16.17
N PRO A 6 -17.23 -11.31 -17.10
CA PRO A 6 -15.85 -11.72 -16.85
C PRO A 6 -15.17 -10.72 -15.92
N ILE A 7 -14.60 -11.24 -14.84
CA ILE A 7 -13.69 -10.59 -13.85
C ILE A 7 -12.35 -10.15 -14.52
N LYS A 8 -12.38 -9.65 -15.72
CA LYS A 8 -11.16 -9.39 -16.53
C LYS A 8 -10.62 -7.97 -16.51
N LEU A 9 -11.21 -7.05 -15.73
CA LEU A 9 -10.82 -5.63 -15.78
C LEU A 9 -9.98 -5.13 -14.59
N PHE A 10 -9.69 -6.00 -13.62
CA PHE A 10 -9.08 -5.58 -12.35
C PHE A 10 -7.55 -5.43 -12.38
N ASN A 11 -6.90 -5.90 -13.40
CA ASN A 11 -5.47 -6.22 -13.37
C ASN A 11 -4.55 -5.26 -14.14
N LEU A 12 -5.05 -4.13 -14.66
CA LEU A 12 -4.23 -3.30 -15.55
C LEU A 12 -3.53 -2.12 -14.89
N PHE A 13 -3.80 -1.85 -13.62
CA PHE A 13 -3.37 -0.59 -12.99
C PHE A 13 -2.12 -0.67 -12.10
N CYS A 14 -1.78 -1.86 -11.62
CA CYS A 14 -0.62 -2.04 -10.72
C CYS A 14 0.75 -2.05 -11.41
N ILE A 15 0.82 -2.19 -12.74
CA ILE A 15 2.08 -2.30 -13.49
C ILE A 15 2.74 -0.95 -13.76
N LEU A 16 2.07 0.17 -13.53
CA LEU A 16 2.50 1.51 -13.99
C LEU A 16 3.49 2.24 -13.08
N VAL A 17 3.85 1.71 -11.94
CA VAL A 17 4.76 2.42 -11.01
C VAL A 17 6.23 2.02 -11.16
N SER A 18 6.55 0.92 -11.81
CA SER A 18 7.94 0.43 -11.96
C SER A 18 8.59 0.58 -13.34
N SER A 19 7.86 1.08 -14.36
CA SER A 19 8.46 1.33 -15.68
C SER A 19 7.97 2.66 -16.23
N PHE A 20 8.83 3.63 -16.37
CA PHE A 20 8.62 4.83 -17.17
C PHE A 20 8.51 4.47 -18.67
N ALA A 21 7.43 3.80 -19.04
CA ALA A 21 7.02 3.65 -20.43
C ALA A 21 5.62 4.24 -20.56
N ILE A 22 5.54 5.41 -21.18
CA ILE A 22 4.29 6.07 -21.55
C ILE A 22 3.58 5.19 -22.58
N LEU A 23 2.70 4.31 -22.11
CA LEU A 23 1.73 3.64 -22.96
C LEU A 23 0.39 4.35 -22.80
N ASN A 24 -0.16 4.85 -23.91
CA ASN A 24 -1.55 5.33 -23.98
C ASN A 24 -2.50 4.16 -23.70
N ILE A 25 -2.85 3.98 -22.43
CA ILE A 25 -3.83 2.98 -21.99
C ILE A 25 -5.17 3.68 -21.92
N ASN A 26 -6.15 3.17 -22.66
CA ASN A 26 -7.55 3.57 -22.57
C ASN A 26 -8.00 3.49 -21.10
N LYS A 27 -8.39 4.63 -20.55
CA LYS A 27 -8.74 4.90 -19.16
C LYS A 27 -9.88 4.01 -18.66
N ALA A 28 -9.54 2.89 -18.00
CA ALA A 28 -10.36 2.47 -16.86
C ALA A 28 -9.78 3.22 -15.65
N THR A 29 -10.27 4.41 -15.37
CA THR A 29 -9.81 5.21 -14.25
C THR A 29 -10.38 4.63 -12.98
N ALA A 30 -9.57 3.88 -12.25
CA ALA A 30 -9.81 3.76 -10.82
C ALA A 30 -9.77 5.20 -10.27
N LEU A 31 -10.88 5.65 -9.68
CA LEU A 31 -10.95 6.97 -9.05
C LEU A 31 -9.95 6.98 -7.89
N GLY A 32 -9.08 7.97 -7.83
CA GLY A 32 -8.07 8.00 -6.78
C GLY A 32 -7.18 9.23 -6.80
N GLY A 33 -6.13 9.19 -6.03
CA GLY A 33 -5.16 10.26 -5.92
C GLY A 33 -3.82 9.75 -5.41
N TYR A 34 -2.76 10.52 -5.67
CA TYR A 34 -1.39 10.16 -5.35
C TYR A 34 -0.67 11.24 -4.56
N LEU A 35 0.08 10.82 -3.54
CA LEU A 35 1.07 11.63 -2.85
C LEU A 35 2.46 11.03 -3.08
N SER A 36 3.48 11.87 -3.13
CA SER A 36 4.88 11.47 -3.11
C SER A 36 5.54 11.84 -1.80
N PHE A 37 6.62 11.13 -1.48
CA PHE A 37 7.39 11.40 -0.27
C PHE A 37 8.81 11.79 -0.67
N LYS A 38 9.26 12.94 -0.17
CA LYS A 38 10.61 13.44 -0.41
C LYS A 38 11.54 13.04 0.70
N ALA A 39 12.57 12.31 0.31
CA ALA A 39 13.61 11.86 1.21
C ALA A 39 14.43 13.03 1.78
N PRO A 40 14.84 12.97 3.05
CA PRO A 40 15.80 13.92 3.61
C PRO A 40 17.19 13.80 2.95
N THR A 41 17.97 14.88 2.98
CA THR A 41 19.23 15.00 2.23
C THR A 41 20.30 13.94 2.57
N ASN A 42 20.27 13.37 3.76
CA ASN A 42 21.24 12.37 4.23
C ASN A 42 20.65 10.96 4.32
N THR A 43 19.73 10.65 3.45
CA THR A 43 19.07 9.33 3.39
C THR A 43 20.10 8.25 3.04
N PRO A 44 20.16 7.14 3.79
CA PRO A 44 21.05 6.01 3.48
C PRO A 44 20.56 5.27 2.22
N SER A 45 21.40 4.40 1.68
CA SER A 45 21.04 3.59 0.50
C SER A 45 19.96 2.52 0.77
N GLN A 46 19.68 2.23 2.03
CA GLN A 46 18.68 1.24 2.45
C GLN A 46 18.21 1.48 3.88
N PHE A 47 17.00 0.98 4.21
CA PHE A 47 16.46 0.96 5.56
C PHE A 47 16.32 -0.47 6.08
N ASP A 48 16.33 -0.60 7.41
CA ASP A 48 16.01 -1.83 8.14
C ASP A 48 14.50 -1.89 8.46
N GLU A 49 13.88 -0.70 8.64
CA GLU A 49 12.45 -0.57 8.92
C GLU A 49 11.92 0.69 8.25
N LEU A 50 10.69 0.63 7.80
CA LEU A 50 9.96 1.73 7.19
C LEU A 50 8.56 1.79 7.81
N ASP A 51 8.24 2.96 8.36
CA ASP A 51 6.98 3.27 9.00
C ASP A 51 6.20 4.30 8.18
N PHE A 52 5.00 3.98 7.76
CA PHE A 52 4.03 4.94 7.24
C PHE A 52 2.98 5.25 8.31
N PHE A 53 2.44 6.46 8.28
CA PHE A 53 1.41 6.89 9.24
C PHE A 53 0.26 7.53 8.50
N PHE A 54 -0.91 6.99 8.70
CA PHE A 54 -2.11 7.58 8.18
C PHE A 54 -3.20 7.68 9.26
N ARG A 55 -3.97 8.76 9.24
CA ARG A 55 -5.08 8.97 10.17
C ARG A 55 -6.38 9.15 9.40
N MET A 56 -7.36 8.32 9.71
CA MET A 56 -8.72 8.50 9.22
C MET A 56 -9.35 9.73 9.89
N ILE A 57 -9.67 10.77 9.13
CA ILE A 57 -10.39 11.95 9.60
C ILE A 57 -11.88 11.73 9.44
N LYS A 58 -12.29 11.28 8.24
CA LYS A 58 -13.66 10.94 7.91
C LYS A 58 -13.72 9.64 7.12
N ASN A 59 -14.28 8.62 7.74
CA ASN A 59 -14.46 7.31 7.13
C ASN A 59 -15.69 7.34 6.19
N PRO A 60 -15.54 7.00 4.90
CA PRO A 60 -16.65 6.96 3.95
C PRO A 60 -17.55 5.73 4.10
N GLY A 61 -17.21 4.82 5.00
CA GLY A 61 -17.91 3.55 5.22
C GLY A 61 -17.40 2.38 4.34
N PRO A 62 -17.73 1.15 4.74
CA PRO A 62 -17.18 -0.06 4.10
C PRO A 62 -17.61 -0.24 2.65
N LEU A 63 -18.77 0.28 2.25
CA LEU A 63 -19.25 0.21 0.87
C LEU A 63 -18.49 1.10 -0.10
N SER A 64 -17.58 1.93 0.39
CA SER A 64 -16.79 2.82 -0.46
C SER A 64 -15.72 2.09 -1.28
N TYR A 65 -15.30 0.91 -0.85
CA TYR A 65 -14.25 0.11 -1.49
C TYR A 65 -12.96 0.91 -1.72
N MET A 66 -12.56 1.70 -0.72
CA MET A 66 -11.36 2.53 -0.79
C MET A 66 -10.14 1.77 -0.29
N TYR A 67 -9.05 1.90 -1.01
CA TYR A 67 -7.73 1.37 -0.66
C TYR A 67 -6.76 2.52 -0.37
N TYR A 68 -6.19 2.51 0.80
CA TYR A 68 -5.17 3.46 1.26
C TYR A 68 -3.81 2.77 1.19
N ALA A 69 -3.19 2.83 0.03
CA ALA A 69 -2.00 2.04 -0.27
C ALA A 69 -0.71 2.86 -0.22
N HIS A 70 0.33 2.26 0.33
CA HIS A 70 1.66 2.82 0.40
C HIS A 70 2.61 1.97 -0.45
N ASN A 71 3.15 2.58 -1.50
CA ASN A 71 4.14 1.94 -2.35
C ASN A 71 5.49 1.93 -1.65
N PHE A 72 6.19 0.83 -1.83
CA PHE A 72 7.55 0.63 -1.38
C PHE A 72 8.33 -0.21 -2.40
N ALA A 73 9.65 -0.26 -2.22
CA ALA A 73 10.49 -1.22 -2.94
C ALA A 73 11.54 -1.83 -2.00
N ILE A 74 11.99 -3.03 -2.35
CA ILE A 74 13.11 -3.72 -1.70
C ILE A 74 14.27 -3.70 -2.69
N ASN A 75 15.43 -3.23 -2.23
CA ASN A 75 16.61 -3.13 -3.08
C ASN A 75 17.10 -4.51 -3.53
N SER A 76 17.55 -4.60 -4.77
CA SER A 76 18.38 -5.73 -5.19
C SER A 76 19.78 -5.62 -4.60
N SER A 77 20.37 -6.73 -4.17
CA SER A 77 21.78 -6.80 -3.79
C SER A 77 22.71 -6.71 -5.00
N ASN A 78 22.19 -7.01 -6.17
CA ASN A 78 22.87 -6.91 -7.45
C ASN A 78 22.33 -5.72 -8.26
N THR A 79 23.20 -4.82 -8.70
CA THR A 79 22.82 -3.61 -9.45
C THR A 79 22.25 -3.89 -10.84
N THR A 80 22.42 -5.10 -11.37
CA THR A 80 21.85 -5.52 -12.66
C THR A 80 20.47 -6.14 -12.55
N GLU A 81 20.00 -6.40 -11.33
CA GLU A 81 18.67 -6.97 -11.08
C GLU A 81 17.68 -5.88 -10.71
N GLU A 82 16.43 -6.06 -11.12
CA GLU A 82 15.34 -5.17 -10.74
C GLU A 82 15.06 -5.23 -9.23
N GLN A 83 14.63 -4.11 -8.70
CA GLN A 83 14.08 -4.03 -7.33
C GLN A 83 12.77 -4.79 -7.26
N LEU A 84 12.43 -5.30 -6.08
CA LEU A 84 11.09 -5.80 -5.83
C LEU A 84 10.19 -4.63 -5.48
N GLY A 85 9.13 -4.43 -6.25
CA GLY A 85 8.10 -3.44 -5.96
C GLY A 85 6.99 -4.04 -5.11
N GLY A 86 6.34 -3.21 -4.31
CA GLY A 86 5.20 -3.64 -3.51
C GLY A 86 4.31 -2.48 -3.08
N TYR A 87 3.14 -2.84 -2.58
CA TYR A 87 2.29 -1.92 -1.82
C TYR A 87 1.70 -2.60 -0.59
N ILE A 88 1.39 -1.79 0.43
CA ILE A 88 0.78 -2.22 1.68
C ILE A 88 -0.22 -1.18 2.15
N GLY A 89 -1.33 -1.62 2.70
CA GLY A 89 -2.29 -0.70 3.32
C GLY A 89 -3.63 -1.32 3.65
N PRO A 90 -4.46 -0.58 4.40
CA PRO A 90 -5.82 -0.99 4.71
C PRO A 90 -6.78 -0.69 3.56
N GLN A 91 -7.83 -1.49 3.51
CA GLN A 91 -8.94 -1.37 2.56
C GLN A 91 -10.26 -1.29 3.30
N LEU A 92 -11.17 -0.44 2.83
CA LEU A 92 -12.57 -0.49 3.20
C LEU A 92 -13.30 -1.43 2.24
N VAL A 93 -13.92 -2.46 2.78
CA VAL A 93 -14.59 -3.50 1.99
C VAL A 93 -15.92 -3.86 2.63
N SER A 94 -16.89 -4.27 1.83
CA SER A 94 -18.12 -4.87 2.31
C SER A 94 -18.30 -6.24 1.69
N ASN A 95 -18.63 -7.21 2.50
CA ASN A 95 -19.04 -8.52 2.01
C ASN A 95 -20.18 -9.10 2.84
N ALA A 96 -20.70 -10.25 2.38
CA ALA A 96 -21.81 -10.96 3.04
C ALA A 96 -21.51 -11.43 4.48
N ASN A 97 -20.23 -11.39 4.92
CA ASN A 97 -19.77 -11.86 6.21
C ASN A 97 -19.55 -10.73 7.24
N ASN A 98 -20.19 -9.58 7.07
CA ASN A 98 -20.00 -8.39 7.90
C ASN A 98 -18.57 -7.85 7.95
N ARG A 99 -17.73 -8.21 7.01
CA ARG A 99 -16.40 -7.65 6.87
C ARG A 99 -16.53 -6.16 6.49
N ARG A 100 -15.83 -5.29 7.21
CA ARG A 100 -15.86 -3.84 7.02
C ARG A 100 -14.53 -3.28 6.54
N THR A 101 -13.46 -3.94 6.94
CA THR A 101 -12.09 -3.59 6.56
C THR A 101 -11.31 -4.81 6.11
N SER A 102 -10.24 -4.56 5.41
CA SER A 102 -9.19 -5.50 5.11
C SER A 102 -7.86 -4.79 5.21
N ALA A 103 -6.80 -5.54 5.14
CA ALA A 103 -5.49 -5.01 4.87
C ALA A 103 -4.73 -6.02 4.01
N ILE A 104 -3.91 -5.51 3.13
CA ILE A 104 -3.22 -6.31 2.14
C ILE A 104 -1.79 -5.80 1.98
N VAL A 105 -0.86 -6.72 1.79
CA VAL A 105 0.46 -6.44 1.25
C VAL A 105 0.65 -7.28 0.00
N SER A 106 1.18 -6.65 -1.04
CA SER A 106 1.51 -7.29 -2.31
C SER A 106 2.94 -6.97 -2.68
N VAL A 107 3.70 -7.98 -3.10
CA VAL A 107 5.08 -7.83 -3.59
C VAL A 107 5.22 -8.54 -4.92
N TRP A 108 5.77 -7.84 -5.91
CA TRP A 108 6.00 -8.37 -7.25
C TRP A 108 7.47 -8.71 -7.46
N SER A 109 7.70 -9.81 -8.15
CA SER A 109 9.02 -10.21 -8.65
C SER A 109 8.89 -10.69 -10.09
N ASN A 110 9.77 -10.22 -10.96
CA ASN A 110 9.86 -10.72 -12.34
C ASN A 110 10.53 -12.10 -12.42
N ARG A 111 11.06 -12.59 -11.30
CA ARG A 111 11.80 -13.85 -11.22
C ARG A 111 11.29 -14.74 -10.11
N PRO A 112 10.92 -15.99 -10.45
CA PRO A 112 10.40 -16.94 -9.47
C PRO A 112 11.41 -17.33 -8.39
N ASP A 113 12.68 -17.41 -8.76
CA ASP A 113 13.80 -17.81 -7.89
C ASP A 113 14.16 -16.78 -6.82
N ARG A 114 13.53 -15.60 -6.82
CA ARG A 114 13.72 -14.58 -5.79
C ARG A 114 12.82 -14.79 -4.56
N VAL A 115 11.76 -15.56 -4.68
CA VAL A 115 10.86 -15.86 -3.57
C VAL A 115 11.30 -17.15 -2.90
N ILE A 116 11.83 -17.06 -1.69
CA ILE A 116 12.31 -18.22 -0.93
C ILE A 116 11.20 -18.82 -0.08
N SER A 117 10.49 -17.99 0.67
CA SER A 117 9.37 -18.41 1.50
C SER A 117 8.44 -17.27 1.84
N TYR A 118 7.22 -17.60 2.24
CA TYR A 118 6.26 -16.66 2.80
C TYR A 118 5.41 -17.34 3.86
N PHE A 119 5.09 -16.61 4.92
CA PHE A 119 4.28 -17.08 6.04
C PHE A 119 3.20 -16.04 6.34
N ALA A 120 1.97 -16.49 6.44
CA ALA A 120 0.87 -15.65 6.86
C ALA A 120 0.98 -15.29 8.35
N GLY A 121 0.56 -14.08 8.70
CA GLY A 121 0.33 -13.72 10.08
C GLY A 121 -0.83 -14.52 10.70
N PRO A 122 -1.00 -14.48 12.03
CA PRO A 122 -2.01 -15.29 12.74
C PRO A 122 -3.45 -15.12 12.24
N GLU A 123 -3.79 -13.93 11.76
CA GLU A 123 -5.13 -13.58 11.27
C GLU A 123 -5.15 -13.32 9.75
N SER A 124 -4.17 -13.84 9.01
CA SER A 124 -3.98 -13.56 7.59
C SER A 124 -3.88 -14.82 6.76
N LYS A 125 -3.97 -14.65 5.46
CA LYS A 125 -3.73 -15.69 4.46
C LYS A 125 -2.80 -15.13 3.39
N CYS A 126 -1.77 -15.88 3.04
CA CYS A 126 -0.90 -15.55 1.91
C CYS A 126 -1.20 -16.46 0.71
N THR A 127 -1.09 -15.87 -0.47
CA THR A 127 -1.20 -16.56 -1.76
C THR A 127 -0.04 -16.15 -2.64
N ILE A 128 0.33 -17.01 -3.57
CA ILE A 128 1.28 -16.71 -4.63
C ILE A 128 0.58 -16.96 -5.96
N GLU A 129 0.69 -16.01 -6.86
CA GLU A 129 0.20 -16.12 -8.23
C GLU A 129 1.39 -16.05 -9.20
N HIS A 130 1.32 -16.86 -10.24
CA HIS A 130 2.32 -16.89 -11.30
C HIS A 130 1.66 -16.69 -12.66
N GLY A 131 2.17 -15.76 -13.44
CA GLY A 131 1.68 -15.51 -14.81
C GLY A 131 0.23 -15.04 -14.86
N GLY A 132 -0.28 -14.46 -13.80
CA GLY A 132 -1.60 -13.83 -13.75
C GLY A 132 -1.63 -12.52 -14.55
N PRO A 133 -2.82 -11.95 -14.76
CA PRO A 133 -2.98 -10.70 -15.48
C PRO A 133 -2.22 -9.52 -14.87
N GLU A 134 -1.93 -9.57 -13.56
CA GLU A 134 -1.14 -8.55 -12.86
C GLU A 134 0.36 -8.78 -12.98
N SER A 135 0.80 -10.00 -13.11
CA SER A 135 2.21 -10.35 -13.16
C SER A 135 2.73 -10.69 -14.55
N GLN A 136 1.85 -10.83 -15.55
CA GLN A 136 2.13 -11.26 -16.94
C GLN A 136 3.14 -12.41 -17.05
N THR A 137 4.38 -12.20 -16.65
CA THR A 137 5.47 -13.21 -16.61
C THR A 137 6.11 -13.34 -15.25
N GLY A 138 5.68 -12.56 -14.26
CA GLY A 138 6.27 -12.48 -12.93
C GLY A 138 5.49 -13.24 -11.87
N TRP A 139 5.89 -13.04 -10.64
CA TRP A 139 5.29 -13.60 -9.42
C TRP A 139 4.72 -12.48 -8.57
N LEU A 140 3.50 -12.66 -8.08
CA LEU A 140 2.85 -11.82 -7.11
C LEU A 140 2.65 -12.63 -5.83
N ILE A 141 3.24 -12.16 -4.72
CA ILE A 141 2.93 -12.67 -3.40
C ILE A 141 2.01 -11.67 -2.74
N GLN A 142 0.91 -12.14 -2.20
CA GLN A 142 -0.05 -11.33 -1.53
C GLN A 142 -0.43 -11.94 -0.19
N CYS A 143 -0.33 -11.16 0.90
CA CYS A 143 -0.88 -11.54 2.19
C CYS A 143 -2.01 -10.58 2.56
N ALA A 144 -3.17 -11.13 2.84
CA ALA A 144 -4.37 -10.39 3.18
C ALA A 144 -4.98 -10.89 4.49
N ILE A 145 -5.63 -9.99 5.21
CA ILE A 145 -6.32 -10.31 6.46
C ILE A 145 -7.52 -11.21 6.18
N ASN A 146 -7.71 -12.23 7.01
CA ASN A 146 -8.86 -13.12 6.97
C ASN A 146 -10.15 -12.39 7.35
N ASP A 147 -11.26 -12.79 6.75
CA ASP A 147 -12.59 -12.19 6.98
C ASP A 147 -13.05 -12.23 8.44
N ASN A 148 -12.62 -13.23 9.20
CA ASN A 148 -12.98 -13.41 10.60
C ASN A 148 -11.99 -12.76 11.59
N SER A 149 -10.99 -12.05 11.10
CA SER A 149 -10.03 -11.38 11.95
C SER A 149 -10.67 -10.23 12.72
N LYS A 150 -10.08 -9.90 13.85
CA LYS A 150 -10.51 -8.71 14.61
C LYS A 150 -10.42 -7.44 13.77
N PHE A 151 -9.32 -7.28 13.02
CA PHE A 151 -9.13 -6.12 12.14
C PHE A 151 -10.24 -6.03 11.09
N ALA A 152 -10.63 -7.13 10.46
CA ALA A 152 -11.66 -7.17 9.43
C ALA A 152 -13.06 -6.78 9.95
N GLN A 153 -13.30 -6.87 11.24
CA GLN A 153 -14.57 -6.51 11.89
C GLN A 153 -14.60 -5.07 12.41
N THR A 154 -13.50 -4.32 12.31
CA THR A 154 -13.44 -2.92 12.72
C THR A 154 -13.83 -1.99 11.59
N ASP A 155 -14.29 -0.79 11.91
CA ASP A 155 -14.74 0.23 10.95
C ASP A 155 -13.65 1.23 10.55
N MET A 156 -12.44 1.12 11.04
CA MET A 156 -11.44 2.19 10.93
C MET A 156 -12.03 3.54 11.37
N PRO A 157 -12.40 3.73 12.65
CA PRO A 157 -13.17 4.88 13.09
C PRO A 157 -12.50 6.21 12.81
N ASP A 158 -13.31 7.26 12.65
CA ASP A 158 -12.85 8.65 12.56
C ASP A 158 -11.89 8.98 13.72
N GLY A 159 -10.81 9.67 13.45
CA GLY A 159 -9.78 10.04 14.41
C GLY A 159 -8.74 8.96 14.71
N THR A 160 -8.89 7.75 14.19
CA THR A 160 -7.91 6.67 14.41
C THR A 160 -6.67 6.85 13.54
N THR A 161 -5.51 6.75 14.18
CA THR A 161 -4.21 6.74 13.48
C THR A 161 -3.69 5.31 13.39
N TYR A 162 -3.22 4.96 12.21
CA TYR A 162 -2.59 3.68 11.91
C TYR A 162 -1.12 3.89 11.56
N LYS A 163 -0.29 2.98 12.04
CA LYS A 163 1.11 2.83 11.65
C LYS A 163 1.23 1.57 10.80
N ILE A 164 1.73 1.69 9.60
CA ILE A 164 2.02 0.58 8.70
C ILE A 164 3.52 0.36 8.74
N VAL A 165 3.94 -0.88 9.01
CA VAL A 165 5.35 -1.21 9.23
C VAL A 165 5.82 -2.25 8.23
N ILE A 166 6.95 -1.97 7.61
CA ILE A 166 7.75 -2.93 6.85
C ILE A 166 9.08 -3.05 7.57
N LYS A 167 9.40 -4.23 8.07
CA LYS A 167 10.59 -4.44 8.89
C LYS A 167 11.42 -5.61 8.40
N ASN A 168 12.71 -5.38 8.21
CA ASN A 168 13.68 -6.45 7.99
C ASN A 168 13.82 -7.25 9.28
N VAL A 169 13.43 -8.51 9.24
CA VAL A 169 13.49 -9.45 10.35
C VAL A 169 14.48 -10.57 9.99
N ASN A 170 15.78 -10.27 10.06
CA ASN A 170 16.80 -11.24 9.74
C ASN A 170 16.63 -12.51 10.60
N GLN A 171 16.23 -13.59 9.97
CA GLN A 171 16.20 -14.89 10.60
C GLN A 171 17.63 -15.45 10.70
N ASN A 172 17.98 -16.01 11.83
CA ASN A 172 19.31 -16.53 12.14
C ASN A 172 19.69 -17.78 11.32
N ASN A 173 19.41 -17.90 10.06
CA ASN A 173 19.79 -19.04 9.21
C ASN A 173 19.59 -18.72 7.73
N LEU A 174 19.50 -17.44 7.36
CA LEU A 174 19.38 -17.06 5.95
C LEU A 174 20.73 -17.22 5.26
N ALA A 175 20.68 -17.64 3.99
CA ALA A 175 21.85 -17.64 3.13
C ALA A 175 22.35 -16.20 2.89
N ALA A 176 23.61 -16.07 2.52
CA ALA A 176 24.13 -14.76 2.12
C ALA A 176 23.27 -14.16 1.00
N ALA A 177 22.88 -12.91 1.15
CA ALA A 177 21.96 -12.18 0.26
C ALA A 177 20.48 -12.59 0.31
N GLU A 178 20.04 -13.31 1.33
CA GLU A 178 18.63 -13.50 1.64
C GLU A 178 18.21 -12.55 2.78
N GLU A 179 17.03 -11.95 2.66
CA GLU A 179 16.45 -11.14 3.72
C GLU A 179 14.94 -11.42 3.85
N SER A 180 14.47 -11.38 5.09
CA SER A 180 13.05 -11.53 5.44
C SER A 180 12.47 -10.21 5.88
N PHE A 181 11.26 -9.92 5.40
CA PHE A 181 10.52 -8.72 5.76
C PHE A 181 9.18 -9.09 6.37
N GLU A 182 8.92 -8.55 7.55
CA GLU A 182 7.61 -8.60 8.20
C GLU A 182 6.80 -7.36 7.81
N PHE A 183 5.53 -7.58 7.52
CA PHE A 183 4.55 -6.57 7.15
C PHE A 183 3.43 -6.53 8.17
N SER A 184 3.18 -5.37 8.76
CA SER A 184 2.15 -5.24 9.80
C SER A 184 1.46 -3.89 9.78
N ILE A 185 0.27 -3.84 10.40
CA ILE A 185 -0.49 -2.61 10.64
C ILE A 185 -0.78 -2.51 12.13
N GLN A 186 -0.50 -1.37 12.73
CA GLN A 186 -0.76 -1.06 14.12
C GLN A 186 -1.79 0.05 14.25
N ASN A 187 -2.84 -0.19 15.01
CA ASN A 187 -3.73 0.86 15.48
C ASN A 187 -3.06 1.59 16.65
N LEU A 188 -2.71 2.87 16.47
CA LEU A 188 -1.98 3.61 17.52
C LEU A 188 -2.84 4.02 18.72
N VAL A 189 -4.16 3.96 18.61
CA VAL A 189 -5.10 4.22 19.72
C VAL A 189 -5.19 3.00 20.63
N THR A 190 -5.51 1.83 20.06
CA THR A 190 -5.67 0.58 20.83
C THR A 190 -4.34 -0.14 21.08
N LYS A 191 -3.27 0.22 20.38
CA LYS A 191 -1.97 -0.44 20.35
C LYS A 191 -1.98 -1.85 19.76
N GLU A 192 -3.10 -2.25 19.18
CA GLU A 192 -3.25 -3.55 18.54
C GLU A 192 -2.40 -3.60 17.26
N VAL A 193 -1.63 -4.69 17.10
CA VAL A 193 -0.80 -4.95 15.93
C VAL A 193 -1.37 -6.15 15.20
N THR A 194 -1.58 -6.00 13.91
CA THR A 194 -1.99 -7.07 13.01
C THR A 194 -0.86 -7.36 12.04
N VAL A 195 -0.25 -8.54 12.15
CA VAL A 195 0.78 -9.01 11.22
C VAL A 195 0.09 -9.58 9.98
N LEU A 196 0.41 -9.03 8.82
CA LEU A 196 -0.07 -9.52 7.52
C LEU A 196 0.70 -10.75 7.09
N GLY A 197 2.01 -10.72 7.25
CA GLY A 197 2.86 -11.85 6.89
C GLY A 197 4.33 -11.51 6.94
N THR A 198 5.14 -12.55 6.71
CA THR A 198 6.59 -12.46 6.53
C THR A 198 6.94 -13.05 5.18
N MET A 199 7.77 -12.36 4.40
CA MET A 199 8.22 -12.82 3.09
C MET A 199 9.75 -12.78 3.05
N THR A 200 10.35 -13.85 2.55
CA THR A 200 11.80 -14.00 2.40
C THR A 200 12.16 -14.00 0.93
N PHE A 201 13.12 -13.18 0.57
CA PHE A 201 13.59 -13.02 -0.80
C PHE A 201 15.10 -13.25 -0.90
N SER A 202 15.54 -13.78 -2.05
CA SER A 202 16.96 -13.88 -2.42
C SER A 202 17.44 -12.63 -3.17
N ASN A 203 18.72 -12.40 -3.14
CA ASN A 203 19.40 -11.32 -3.87
C ASN A 203 18.83 -9.93 -3.56
N VAL A 204 18.48 -9.70 -2.30
CA VAL A 204 17.94 -8.42 -1.82
C VAL A 204 18.79 -7.85 -0.68
N LYS A 205 18.64 -6.54 -0.45
CA LYS A 205 19.27 -5.85 0.68
C LYS A 205 18.44 -4.63 1.08
N GLY A 206 17.76 -4.72 2.21
CA GLY A 206 17.03 -3.63 2.82
C GLY A 206 15.94 -3.00 1.97
N ILE A 207 15.21 -2.10 2.58
CA ILE A 207 14.10 -1.35 1.96
C ILE A 207 14.68 -0.14 1.24
N ASN A 208 14.20 0.11 0.00
CA ASN A 208 14.63 1.23 -0.82
C ASN A 208 14.08 2.56 -0.26
N PRO A 209 14.94 3.56 -0.01
CA PRO A 209 14.50 4.85 0.50
C PRO A 209 13.87 5.78 -0.54
N LEU A 210 14.01 5.49 -1.85
CA LEU A 210 13.65 6.45 -2.90
C LEU A 210 12.35 6.12 -3.63
N ALA A 211 11.78 4.93 -3.41
CA ALA A 211 10.61 4.45 -4.13
C ALA A 211 9.36 4.44 -3.23
N LEU A 212 9.07 5.58 -2.58
CA LEU A 212 7.97 5.70 -1.64
C LEU A 212 6.90 6.65 -2.19
N SER A 213 5.67 6.20 -2.16
CA SER A 213 4.50 7.02 -2.47
C SER A 213 3.24 6.46 -1.79
N HIS A 214 2.20 7.25 -1.73
CA HIS A 214 0.88 6.83 -1.31
C HIS A 214 -0.08 6.97 -2.48
N PHE A 215 -1.02 6.04 -2.62
CA PHE A 215 -2.16 6.21 -3.50
C PHE A 215 -3.46 5.83 -2.79
N LEU A 216 -4.49 6.59 -3.11
CA LEU A 216 -5.86 6.30 -2.77
C LEU A 216 -6.54 5.74 -4.01
N GLU A 217 -7.25 4.63 -3.88
CA GLU A 217 -7.93 3.98 -5.01
C GLU A 217 -9.32 3.48 -4.60
N ASN A 218 -10.32 3.75 -5.43
CA ASN A 218 -11.57 3.01 -5.41
C ASN A 218 -11.44 1.76 -6.28
N PHE A 219 -11.26 0.60 -5.65
CA PHE A 219 -10.91 -0.64 -6.35
C PHE A 219 -12.12 -1.48 -6.84
N ALA A 220 -13.34 -1.18 -6.41
CA ALA A 220 -14.51 -1.93 -6.86
C ALA A 220 -14.98 -1.55 -8.26
N GLY A 221 -14.59 -0.38 -8.73
CA GLY A 221 -15.11 0.20 -9.97
C GLY A 221 -16.60 0.55 -9.87
N GLY A 222 -17.12 1.28 -10.85
CA GLY A 222 -18.54 1.60 -10.91
C GLY A 222 -18.97 2.83 -10.11
N TYR A 223 -18.07 3.49 -9.41
CA TYR A 223 -18.30 4.81 -8.87
C TYR A 223 -17.81 5.87 -9.84
N ASP A 224 -18.60 6.94 -9.96
CA ASP A 224 -18.17 8.21 -10.52
C ASP A 224 -18.00 9.24 -9.41
N CYS A 225 -17.50 10.41 -9.74
CA CYS A 225 -17.28 11.47 -8.75
C CYS A 225 -18.56 11.99 -8.07
N GLN A 226 -19.73 11.65 -8.56
CA GLN A 226 -21.01 12.04 -7.95
C GLN A 226 -21.50 11.03 -6.92
N THR A 227 -21.09 9.77 -7.06
CA THR A 227 -21.57 8.66 -6.25
C THR A 227 -20.56 8.16 -5.22
N VAL A 228 -19.27 8.45 -5.41
CA VAL A 228 -18.24 8.11 -4.43
C VAL A 228 -18.50 8.87 -3.12
N PRO A 229 -18.47 8.18 -1.96
CA PRO A 229 -18.68 8.83 -0.69
C PRO A 229 -17.55 9.80 -0.33
N TYR A 230 -17.87 10.91 0.34
CA TYR A 230 -16.88 11.82 0.90
C TYR A 230 -16.01 11.11 1.93
N LEU A 231 -14.71 11.33 1.84
CA LEU A 231 -13.73 10.86 2.81
C LEU A 231 -12.68 11.94 3.09
N ALA A 232 -12.08 11.87 4.27
CA ALA A 232 -10.93 12.69 4.61
C ALA A 232 -9.94 11.88 5.42
N TYR A 233 -8.65 12.05 5.15
CA TYR A 233 -7.55 11.45 5.90
C TYR A 233 -6.34 12.38 5.93
N SER A 234 -5.46 12.18 6.89
CA SER A 234 -4.14 12.77 6.86
C SER A 234 -3.08 11.71 6.65
N GLU A 235 -2.06 12.08 5.90
CA GLU A 235 -0.88 11.28 5.63
C GLU A 235 0.33 12.01 6.17
N ASP A 236 1.11 11.37 7.04
CA ASP A 236 2.36 11.93 7.53
C ASP A 236 3.52 11.42 6.68
N GLY A 237 4.59 12.18 6.59
CA GLY A 237 5.82 11.73 5.95
C GLY A 237 6.34 10.45 6.62
N PRO A 238 6.64 9.40 5.84
CA PRO A 238 7.12 8.14 6.41
C PRO A 238 8.45 8.32 7.16
N ILE A 239 8.74 7.38 8.03
CA ILE A 239 9.99 7.33 8.80
C ILE A 239 10.76 6.08 8.39
N GLY A 240 11.89 6.27 7.72
CA GLY A 240 12.85 5.20 7.50
C GLY A 240 13.80 5.04 8.69
N ILE A 241 14.15 3.82 9.05
CA ILE A 241 15.05 3.52 10.17
C ILE A 241 16.23 2.71 9.65
N ARG A 242 17.44 3.17 9.97
CA ARG A 242 18.69 2.47 9.70
C ARG A 242 19.63 2.59 10.89
N ASN A 243 20.09 1.47 11.44
CA ASN A 243 20.98 1.44 12.61
C ASN A 243 20.44 2.30 13.77
N ASN A 244 19.15 2.19 14.09
CA ASN A 244 18.42 2.98 15.11
C ASN A 244 18.35 4.49 14.84
N LYS A 245 18.84 4.98 13.71
CA LYS A 245 18.68 6.36 13.28
C LYS A 245 17.43 6.51 12.42
N LYS A 246 16.64 7.56 12.72
CA LYS A 246 15.40 7.87 12.00
C LYS A 246 15.64 8.91 10.91
N TYR A 247 14.93 8.75 9.80
CA TYR A 247 14.95 9.62 8.62
C TYR A 247 13.50 9.94 8.27
N THR A 248 13.06 11.14 8.60
CA THR A 248 11.67 11.58 8.38
C THR A 248 11.54 12.26 7.02
N TYR A 249 10.58 11.83 6.25
CA TYR A 249 10.25 12.37 4.93
C TYR A 249 9.27 13.54 5.04
N THR A 250 9.21 14.32 3.99
CA THR A 250 8.12 15.29 3.79
C THR A 250 7.13 14.75 2.77
N VAL A 251 5.89 15.21 2.87
CA VAL A 251 4.82 14.86 1.93
C VAL A 251 4.78 15.90 0.82
N GLU A 252 4.68 15.46 -0.43
CA GLU A 252 4.59 16.32 -1.60
C GLU A 252 3.41 15.89 -2.49
N LYS A 253 2.88 16.84 -3.27
CA LYS A 253 1.91 16.53 -4.31
C LYS A 253 2.60 15.72 -5.41
N TYR A 254 1.98 14.64 -5.84
CA TYR A 254 2.50 13.87 -6.96
C TYR A 254 2.38 14.70 -8.27
N PRO A 255 3.47 14.89 -9.04
CA PRO A 255 3.50 15.86 -10.12
C PRO A 255 2.55 15.55 -11.29
N THR A 256 2.30 14.28 -11.56
CA THR A 256 1.65 13.81 -12.80
C THR A 256 0.31 13.11 -12.61
N ALA A 257 -0.07 12.84 -11.36
CA ALA A 257 -1.33 12.18 -11.04
C ALA A 257 -2.16 13.05 -10.08
N PRO A 258 -3.02 13.92 -10.59
CA PRO A 258 -3.91 14.71 -9.75
C PRO A 258 -4.92 13.81 -9.04
N PHE A 259 -5.41 14.28 -7.89
CA PHE A 259 -6.59 13.68 -7.29
C PHE A 259 -7.80 13.92 -8.20
N ASP A 260 -8.57 12.89 -8.45
CA ASP A 260 -9.86 12.99 -9.11
C ASP A 260 -10.96 13.49 -8.15
N CYS A 261 -12.16 13.71 -8.65
CA CYS A 261 -13.37 13.90 -7.83
C CYS A 261 -13.32 15.07 -6.85
N HIS A 262 -13.08 16.29 -7.35
CA HIS A 262 -13.15 17.52 -6.52
C HIS A 262 -12.43 17.35 -5.17
N SER A 263 -11.18 17.02 -5.23
CA SER A 263 -10.38 16.77 -4.04
C SER A 263 -9.70 18.06 -3.58
N ASN A 264 -9.55 18.20 -2.26
CA ASN A 264 -8.74 19.22 -1.63
C ASN A 264 -7.49 18.59 -1.00
N LEU A 265 -6.36 19.27 -1.15
CA LEU A 265 -5.09 18.83 -0.62
C LEU A 265 -4.43 19.99 0.12
N ALA A 266 -4.32 19.86 1.44
CA ALA A 266 -3.66 20.83 2.30
C ALA A 266 -2.42 20.23 2.95
N PHE A 267 -1.31 20.95 2.90
CA PHE A 267 -0.05 20.56 3.53
C PHE A 267 0.16 21.33 4.85
N SER A 268 0.77 20.67 5.81
CA SER A 268 1.30 21.36 7.00
C SER A 268 2.39 22.35 6.61
N GLU A 269 2.69 23.33 7.46
CA GLU A 269 3.65 24.43 7.20
C GLU A 269 5.03 23.92 6.75
N ASN A 270 5.50 22.81 7.28
CA ASN A 270 6.79 22.19 6.95
C ASN A 270 6.67 20.97 6.03
N ASN A 271 5.50 20.72 5.44
CA ASN A 271 5.20 19.54 4.64
C ASN A 271 5.46 18.19 5.35
N SER A 272 5.42 18.17 6.68
CA SER A 272 5.55 16.90 7.43
C SER A 272 4.31 16.03 7.31
N SER A 273 3.17 16.62 6.96
CA SER A 273 1.91 15.92 6.72
C SER A 273 1.08 16.61 5.64
N ALA A 274 0.13 15.86 5.08
CA ALA A 274 -0.91 16.37 4.21
C ALA A 274 -2.29 15.91 4.68
N ILE A 275 -3.30 16.76 4.52
CA ILE A 275 -4.70 16.40 4.68
C ILE A 275 -5.29 16.28 3.28
N VAL A 276 -5.93 15.16 3.03
CA VAL A 276 -6.62 14.85 1.78
C VAL A 276 -8.11 14.76 2.07
N GLU A 277 -8.88 15.58 1.38
CA GLU A 277 -10.32 15.48 1.31
C GLU A 277 -10.70 15.06 -0.11
N TYR A 278 -11.52 14.03 -0.22
CA TYR A 278 -11.85 13.41 -1.50
C TYR A 278 -13.35 13.32 -1.69
N ALA A 279 -13.81 13.53 -2.94
CA ALA A 279 -15.22 13.54 -3.31
C ALA A 279 -16.05 14.63 -2.60
N ILE A 280 -15.51 15.83 -2.50
CA ILE A 280 -16.20 16.99 -1.92
C ILE A 280 -17.39 17.33 -2.82
N LYS A 281 -18.60 17.14 -2.31
CA LYS A 281 -19.84 17.58 -2.96
C LYS A 281 -20.04 19.06 -2.62
N GLY A 282 -20.31 19.88 -3.62
CA GLY A 282 -20.44 21.33 -3.44
C GLY A 282 -21.44 21.70 -2.34
N GLY A 283 -20.95 22.30 -1.27
CA GLY A 283 -21.73 22.89 -0.18
C GLY A 283 -21.81 22.11 1.14
N GLU A 284 -21.24 20.92 1.24
CA GLU A 284 -21.10 20.21 2.53
C GLU A 284 -19.67 20.35 3.04
N HIS A 285 -19.40 21.36 3.83
CA HIS A 285 -18.20 21.56 4.64
C HIS A 285 -18.53 21.32 6.11
#